data_82437c6cc440064f513a0010fc0dfb3f
#
_entry.id   82437c6cc440064f513a0010fc0dfb3f
#
_cell.length_a   1.000
_cell.length_b   1.000
_cell.length_c   1.000
_cell.angle_alpha   90.00
_cell.angle_beta   90.00
_cell.angle_gamma   90.00
#
_symmetry.space_group_name_H-M   'P 1'
#
loop_
_entity.id
_entity.type
_entity.pdbx_description
1 polymer ?
#
loop_
_entity_poly.entity_id
_entity_poly.type
_entity_poly.pdbx_seq_one_letter_code
_entity_poly.pdbx_strand_id
1 'polypeptide(L)'
;CDTRATADTPEGVTKRETFAEQALERGIGWVADELVPKLLGPHAEPRVVNLVRALIGQADPAAVADAQFGMAARRDAMPILRSITCPTLVIVGSDDVLTPPADAQAMAAAIPHAKLVQLAGVGHLSNLEARVGFNRALRDFLDHLPKHAPKHDHAPGHGHAPGHGHAPGHGHA
;
A
#
# COMPACT_ATOMS: atom_id res chain seq x y z
N CYS A 1 3.02 -3.44 -3.51
CA CYS A 1 4.19 -3.28 -4.39
C CYS A 1 5.28 -2.54 -3.64
N ASP A 2 6.53 -2.86 -3.90
CA ASP A 2 7.70 -2.11 -3.43
C ASP A 2 7.59 -1.74 -1.94
N THR A 3 7.49 -2.73 -1.06
CA THR A 3 7.29 -2.57 0.38
C THR A 3 7.88 -3.76 1.15
N ARG A 4 7.93 -3.63 2.47
CA ARG A 4 8.31 -4.73 3.38
C ARG A 4 7.31 -4.88 4.51
N ALA A 5 7.22 -6.07 5.08
CA ALA A 5 6.35 -6.38 6.21
C ALA A 5 7.06 -6.28 7.58
N THR A 6 8.39 -6.27 7.59
CA THR A 6 9.17 -6.14 8.82
C THR A 6 9.13 -4.73 9.39
N ALA A 7 9.23 -4.60 10.71
CA ALA A 7 9.52 -3.33 11.37
C ALA A 7 10.91 -2.81 10.97
N ASP A 8 11.14 -1.52 11.16
CA ASP A 8 12.49 -0.98 11.00
C ASP A 8 13.39 -1.41 12.18
N THR A 9 14.69 -1.53 11.92
CA THR A 9 15.68 -1.72 12.98
C THR A 9 15.83 -0.43 13.81
N PRO A 10 16.40 -0.49 15.02
CA PRO A 10 16.67 0.73 15.80
C PRO A 10 17.42 1.81 15.01
N GLU A 11 18.42 1.40 14.22
CA GLU A 11 19.17 2.32 13.35
C GLU A 11 18.29 2.87 12.22
N GLY A 12 17.36 2.05 11.71
CA GLY A 12 16.37 2.47 10.71
C GLY A 12 15.41 3.52 11.26
N VAL A 13 14.92 3.31 12.48
CA VAL A 13 14.07 4.27 13.21
C VAL A 13 14.82 5.60 13.37
N THR A 14 16.05 5.59 13.92
CA THR A 14 16.85 6.81 14.10
C THR A 14 17.08 7.56 12.78
N LYS A 15 17.37 6.84 11.68
CA LYS A 15 17.52 7.47 10.36
C LYS A 15 16.23 8.17 9.90
N ARG A 16 15.07 7.58 10.16
CA ARG A 16 13.78 8.21 9.81
C ARG A 16 13.51 9.45 10.64
N GLU A 17 13.75 9.38 11.94
CA GLU A 17 13.58 10.51 12.85
C GLU A 17 14.47 11.68 12.42
N THR A 18 15.77 11.41 12.19
CA THR A 18 16.71 12.43 11.69
C THR A 18 16.26 13.02 10.34
N PHE A 19 15.75 12.18 9.44
CA PHE A 19 15.25 12.67 8.15
C PHE A 19 14.01 13.57 8.34
N ALA A 20 13.09 13.18 9.23
CA ALA A 20 11.90 13.97 9.56
C ALA A 20 12.27 15.35 10.13
N GLU A 21 13.17 15.38 11.10
CA GLU A 21 13.70 16.63 11.69
C GLU A 21 14.33 17.53 10.62
N GLN A 22 15.17 16.97 9.76
CA GLN A 22 15.78 17.72 8.67
C GLN A 22 14.75 18.24 7.65
N ALA A 23 13.68 17.49 7.38
CA ALA A 23 12.61 17.96 6.50
C ALA A 23 11.89 19.18 7.09
N LEU A 24 11.64 19.18 8.39
CA LEU A 24 11.03 20.31 9.10
C LEU A 24 11.97 21.54 9.15
N GLU A 25 13.25 21.34 9.41
CA GLU A 25 14.22 22.43 9.57
C GLU A 25 14.63 23.04 8.22
N ARG A 26 14.88 22.22 7.21
CA ARG A 26 15.47 22.64 5.93
C ARG A 26 14.45 22.80 4.80
N GLY A 27 13.20 22.38 5.04
CA GLY A 27 12.18 22.33 4.01
C GLY A 27 12.37 21.20 3.01
N ILE A 28 11.64 21.24 1.89
CA ILE A 28 11.54 20.13 0.92
C ILE A 28 12.68 20.12 -0.13
N GLY A 29 13.41 21.23 -0.29
CA GLY A 29 14.31 21.41 -1.43
C GLY A 29 15.42 20.35 -1.58
N TRP A 30 15.95 19.82 -0.49
CA TRP A 30 17.00 18.81 -0.50
C TRP A 30 16.45 17.36 -0.60
N VAL A 31 15.16 17.16 -0.28
CA VAL A 31 14.57 15.81 -0.18
C VAL A 31 14.61 15.07 -1.51
N ALA A 32 14.41 15.79 -2.61
CA ALA A 32 14.49 15.20 -3.94
C ALA A 32 15.89 14.70 -4.29
N ASP A 33 16.93 15.42 -3.88
CA ASP A 33 18.32 15.00 -4.12
C ASP A 33 18.70 13.78 -3.29
N GLU A 34 18.15 13.67 -2.08
CA GLU A 34 18.38 12.54 -1.19
C GLU A 34 17.57 11.29 -1.60
N LEU A 35 16.32 11.46 -2.02
CA LEU A 35 15.40 10.33 -2.26
C LEU A 35 15.43 9.81 -3.69
N VAL A 36 15.52 10.65 -4.70
CA VAL A 36 15.44 10.20 -6.11
C VAL A 36 16.42 9.10 -6.46
N PRO A 37 17.71 9.15 -6.04
CA PRO A 37 18.66 8.08 -6.31
C PRO A 37 18.31 6.74 -5.64
N LYS A 38 17.47 6.76 -4.61
CA LYS A 38 17.02 5.57 -3.87
C LYS A 38 15.67 5.05 -4.35
N LEU A 39 14.84 5.96 -4.89
CA LEU A 39 13.51 5.64 -5.39
C LEU A 39 13.53 5.05 -6.80
N LEU A 40 14.53 5.40 -7.59
CA LEU A 40 14.61 5.01 -8.98
C LEU A 40 15.83 4.13 -9.25
N GLY A 41 15.69 3.23 -10.20
CA GLY A 41 16.80 2.40 -10.68
C GLY A 41 17.84 3.23 -11.45
N PRO A 42 19.05 2.69 -11.66
CA PRO A 42 20.17 3.42 -12.26
C PRO A 42 19.93 3.82 -13.72
N HIS A 43 18.97 3.20 -14.37
CA HIS A 43 18.62 3.44 -15.79
C HIS A 43 17.27 4.13 -15.96
N ALA A 44 16.74 4.78 -14.92
CA ALA A 44 15.47 5.48 -14.97
C ALA A 44 15.47 6.57 -16.06
N GLU A 45 14.42 6.61 -16.86
CA GLU A 45 14.30 7.61 -17.91
C GLU A 45 14.27 9.03 -17.34
N PRO A 46 14.93 10.02 -17.99
CA PRO A 46 14.97 11.40 -17.48
C PRO A 46 13.60 12.00 -17.20
N ARG A 47 12.58 11.64 -17.99
CA ARG A 47 11.20 12.09 -17.75
C ARG A 47 10.63 11.58 -16.42
N VAL A 48 10.97 10.34 -16.01
CA VAL A 48 10.53 9.76 -14.73
C VAL A 48 11.26 10.44 -13.58
N VAL A 49 12.57 10.66 -13.73
CA VAL A 49 13.38 11.42 -12.76
C VAL A 49 12.78 12.81 -12.53
N ASN A 50 12.49 13.55 -13.61
CA ASN A 50 11.91 14.89 -13.52
C ASN A 50 10.51 14.88 -12.88
N LEU A 51 9.67 13.89 -13.22
CA LEU A 51 8.35 13.72 -12.62
C LEU A 51 8.46 13.51 -11.11
N VAL A 52 9.32 12.59 -10.66
CA VAL A 52 9.49 12.27 -9.24
C VAL A 52 10.05 13.48 -8.48
N ARG A 53 11.03 14.19 -9.05
CA ARG A 53 11.53 15.44 -8.48
C ARG A 53 10.42 16.50 -8.32
N ALA A 54 9.59 16.66 -9.35
CA ALA A 54 8.47 17.61 -9.30
C ALA A 54 7.43 17.23 -8.24
N LEU A 55 7.11 15.94 -8.11
CA LEU A 55 6.19 15.44 -7.10
C LEU A 55 6.73 15.68 -5.68
N ILE A 56 7.99 15.36 -5.44
CA ILE A 56 8.63 15.60 -4.13
C ILE A 56 8.63 17.11 -3.82
N GLY A 57 8.98 17.95 -4.81
CA GLY A 57 9.04 19.41 -4.62
C GLY A 57 7.70 20.08 -4.28
N GLN A 58 6.58 19.40 -4.49
CA GLN A 58 5.24 19.86 -4.11
C GLN A 58 4.78 19.36 -2.73
N ALA A 59 5.56 18.49 -2.08
CA ALA A 59 5.18 17.94 -0.80
C ALA A 59 5.35 18.96 0.33
N ASP A 60 4.46 18.88 1.33
CA ASP A 60 4.60 19.63 2.56
C ASP A 60 5.71 18.98 3.42
N PRO A 61 6.71 19.73 3.90
CA PRO A 61 7.72 19.22 4.83
C PRO A 61 7.14 18.52 6.07
N ALA A 62 6.04 19.04 6.63
CA ALA A 62 5.36 18.41 7.76
C ALA A 62 4.76 17.05 7.38
N ALA A 63 4.13 16.93 6.21
CA ALA A 63 3.60 15.66 5.73
C ALA A 63 4.72 14.63 5.47
N VAL A 64 5.87 15.07 4.99
CA VAL A 64 7.07 14.21 4.83
C VAL A 64 7.56 13.72 6.19
N ALA A 65 7.65 14.60 7.18
CA ALA A 65 8.06 14.24 8.54
C ALA A 65 7.09 13.26 9.18
N ASP A 66 5.79 13.50 9.10
CA ASP A 66 4.74 12.61 9.62
C ASP A 66 4.80 11.22 8.98
N ALA A 67 5.05 11.14 7.66
CA ALA A 67 5.23 9.88 6.97
C ALA A 67 6.46 9.12 7.47
N GLN A 68 7.58 9.78 7.76
CA GLN A 68 8.77 9.17 8.32
C GLN A 68 8.52 8.64 9.74
N PHE A 69 7.88 9.44 10.61
CA PHE A 69 7.49 8.99 11.96
C PHE A 69 6.52 7.81 11.91
N GLY A 70 5.54 7.84 11.01
CA GLY A 70 4.60 6.73 10.80
C GLY A 70 5.31 5.44 10.36
N MET A 71 6.31 5.55 9.48
CA MET A 71 7.13 4.41 9.08
C MET A 71 8.04 3.92 10.21
N ALA A 72 8.62 4.82 11.02
CA ALA A 72 9.43 4.47 12.18
C ALA A 72 8.62 3.70 13.24
N ALA A 73 7.35 4.07 13.43
CA ALA A 73 6.43 3.41 14.37
C ALA A 73 5.79 2.11 13.83
N ARG A 74 6.11 1.72 12.60
CA ARG A 74 5.52 0.54 11.96
C ARG A 74 5.84 -0.73 12.72
N ARG A 75 4.80 -1.53 12.98
CA ARG A 75 4.94 -2.84 13.61
C ARG A 75 5.38 -3.90 12.60
N ASP A 76 6.04 -4.95 13.08
CA ASP A 76 6.32 -6.13 12.28
C ASP A 76 5.00 -6.85 11.93
N ALA A 77 4.72 -6.93 10.62
CA ALA A 77 3.54 -7.61 10.08
C ALA A 77 3.85 -9.03 9.58
N MET A 78 5.11 -9.47 9.59
CA MET A 78 5.47 -10.82 9.13
C MET A 78 4.66 -11.93 9.81
N PRO A 79 4.39 -11.88 11.14
CA PRO A 79 3.63 -12.93 11.83
C PRO A 79 2.19 -13.11 11.33
N ILE A 80 1.58 -12.04 10.80
CA ILE A 80 0.18 -12.07 10.35
C ILE A 80 0.03 -12.39 8.86
N LEU A 81 1.09 -12.39 8.06
CA LEU A 81 1.02 -12.62 6.62
C LEU A 81 0.39 -13.98 6.26
N ARG A 82 0.64 -15.02 7.05
CA ARG A 82 0.06 -16.34 6.85
C ARG A 82 -1.47 -16.40 7.03
N SER A 83 -2.08 -15.40 7.66
CA SER A 83 -3.53 -15.30 7.82
C SER A 83 -4.23 -14.62 6.64
N ILE A 84 -3.48 -14.14 5.66
CA ILE A 84 -4.05 -13.55 4.45
C ILE A 84 -4.62 -14.67 3.59
N THR A 85 -5.93 -14.65 3.37
CA THR A 85 -6.65 -15.67 2.58
C THR A 85 -7.05 -15.19 1.20
N CYS A 86 -6.98 -13.89 0.95
CA CYS A 86 -7.30 -13.32 -0.37
C CYS A 86 -6.16 -13.55 -1.36
N PRO A 87 -6.45 -13.66 -2.66
CA PRO A 87 -5.44 -13.66 -3.70
C PRO A 87 -4.51 -12.46 -3.57
N THR A 88 -3.20 -12.70 -3.61
CA THR A 88 -2.20 -11.65 -3.37
C THR A 88 -1.17 -11.63 -4.49
N LEU A 89 -0.87 -10.43 -4.98
CA LEU A 89 0.22 -10.17 -5.93
C LEU A 89 1.26 -9.28 -5.25
N VAL A 90 2.50 -9.74 -5.22
CA VAL A 90 3.67 -8.99 -4.78
C VAL A 90 4.47 -8.58 -6.02
N ILE A 91 4.71 -7.28 -6.19
CA ILE A 91 5.54 -6.75 -7.28
C ILE A 91 6.70 -5.99 -6.66
N VAL A 92 7.89 -6.14 -7.22
CA VAL A 92 9.11 -5.46 -6.77
C VAL A 92 10.04 -5.18 -7.96
N GLY A 93 10.75 -4.05 -7.91
CA GLY A 93 11.85 -3.77 -8.83
C GLY A 93 13.11 -4.55 -8.46
N SER A 94 13.88 -5.03 -9.46
CA SER A 94 15.11 -5.78 -9.19
C SER A 94 16.19 -4.93 -8.52
N ASP A 95 16.16 -3.62 -8.74
CA ASP A 95 17.14 -2.64 -8.30
C ASP A 95 16.59 -1.77 -7.16
N ASP A 96 15.49 -2.20 -6.51
CA ASP A 96 14.95 -1.54 -5.34
C ASP A 96 15.90 -1.66 -4.14
N VAL A 97 16.50 -0.55 -3.76
CA VAL A 97 17.43 -0.46 -2.62
C VAL A 97 16.73 -0.10 -1.30
N LEU A 98 15.49 0.39 -1.36
CA LEU A 98 14.71 0.76 -0.17
C LEU A 98 13.98 -0.44 0.44
N THR A 99 13.40 -1.27 -0.42
CA THR A 99 12.78 -2.55 -0.06
C THR A 99 13.26 -3.62 -1.02
N PRO A 100 14.44 -4.20 -0.75
CA PRO A 100 15.09 -5.11 -1.69
C PRO A 100 14.22 -6.31 -2.07
N PRO A 101 14.45 -6.95 -3.23
CA PRO A 101 13.71 -8.13 -3.68
C PRO A 101 13.60 -9.25 -2.63
N ALA A 102 14.57 -9.36 -1.73
CA ALA A 102 14.53 -10.33 -0.63
C ALA A 102 13.34 -10.10 0.31
N ASP A 103 12.96 -8.83 0.59
CA ASP A 103 11.78 -8.50 1.41
C ASP A 103 10.48 -8.95 0.71
N ALA A 104 10.38 -8.71 -0.60
CA ALA A 104 9.25 -9.15 -1.41
C ALA A 104 9.15 -10.69 -1.49
N GLN A 105 10.30 -11.38 -1.63
CA GLN A 105 10.37 -12.83 -1.60
C GLN A 105 9.90 -13.39 -0.25
N ALA A 106 10.35 -12.79 0.86
CA ALA A 106 9.93 -13.20 2.20
C ALA A 106 8.42 -13.03 2.40
N MET A 107 7.86 -11.90 1.96
CA MET A 107 6.41 -11.69 2.02
C MET A 107 5.65 -12.69 1.15
N ALA A 108 6.07 -12.91 -0.09
CA ALA A 108 5.40 -13.85 -0.99
C ALA A 108 5.48 -15.30 -0.48
N ALA A 109 6.57 -15.67 0.17
CA ALA A 109 6.72 -17.00 0.80
C ALA A 109 5.83 -17.16 2.05
N ALA A 110 5.56 -16.07 2.77
CA ALA A 110 4.74 -16.09 3.99
C ALA A 110 3.22 -16.05 3.71
N ILE A 111 2.80 -15.45 2.59
CA ILE A 111 1.38 -15.32 2.22
C ILE A 111 0.95 -16.56 1.41
N PRO A 112 -0.09 -17.30 1.83
CA PRO A 112 -0.57 -18.45 1.08
C PRO A 112 -0.98 -18.07 -0.36
N HIS A 113 -0.45 -18.81 -1.31
CA HIS A 113 -0.77 -18.65 -2.74
C HIS A 113 -0.43 -17.26 -3.34
N ALA A 114 0.42 -16.46 -2.70
CA ALA A 114 0.88 -15.21 -3.29
C ALA A 114 1.67 -15.44 -4.58
N LYS A 115 1.45 -14.56 -5.56
CA LYS A 115 2.27 -14.48 -6.77
C LYS A 115 3.32 -13.40 -6.58
N LEU A 116 4.57 -13.70 -6.94
CA LEU A 116 5.66 -12.72 -6.95
C LEU A 116 6.03 -12.38 -8.40
N VAL A 117 6.13 -11.10 -8.70
CA VAL A 117 6.64 -10.58 -9.97
C VAL A 117 7.79 -9.63 -9.67
N GLN A 118 8.97 -9.92 -10.19
CA GLN A 118 10.13 -9.04 -10.14
C GLN A 118 10.32 -8.39 -11.51
N LEU A 119 10.38 -7.04 -11.53
CA LEU A 119 10.57 -6.24 -12.72
C LEU A 119 12.05 -5.89 -12.85
N ALA A 120 12.67 -6.31 -13.95
CA ALA A 120 14.11 -6.17 -14.15
C ALA A 120 14.52 -4.73 -14.43
N GLY A 121 15.63 -4.27 -13.86
CA GLY A 121 16.28 -3.00 -14.14
C GLY A 121 15.55 -1.76 -13.62
N VAL A 122 14.66 -1.91 -12.65
CA VAL A 122 13.89 -0.80 -12.06
C VAL A 122 13.98 -0.78 -10.53
N GLY A 123 13.84 0.40 -9.96
CA GLY A 123 13.92 0.63 -8.52
C GLY A 123 12.56 0.56 -7.81
N HIS A 124 12.43 1.37 -6.75
CA HIS A 124 11.30 1.38 -5.83
C HIS A 124 9.99 1.90 -6.44
N LEU A 125 10.05 2.74 -7.46
CA LEU A 125 8.86 3.23 -8.15
C LEU A 125 8.61 2.44 -9.44
N SER A 126 8.52 1.12 -9.30
CA SER A 126 8.42 0.17 -10.40
C SER A 126 7.22 0.43 -11.33
N ASN A 127 6.13 0.99 -10.81
CA ASN A 127 4.95 1.40 -11.57
C ASN A 127 5.22 2.61 -12.51
N LEU A 128 6.17 3.48 -12.17
CA LEU A 128 6.56 4.62 -13.00
C LEU A 128 7.65 4.25 -14.01
N GLU A 129 8.62 3.44 -13.57
CA GLU A 129 9.77 3.06 -14.40
C GLU A 129 9.41 1.98 -15.44
N ALA A 130 8.68 0.94 -15.03
CA ALA A 130 8.30 -0.19 -15.88
C ALA A 130 6.79 -0.28 -16.11
N ARG A 131 6.12 0.82 -16.47
CA ARG A 131 4.64 0.90 -16.61
C ARG A 131 4.01 -0.25 -17.38
N VAL A 132 4.62 -0.65 -18.49
CA VAL A 132 4.06 -1.73 -19.33
C VAL A 132 4.13 -3.06 -18.60
N GLY A 133 5.29 -3.39 -18.01
CA GLY A 133 5.49 -4.63 -17.24
C GLY A 133 4.62 -4.68 -15.99
N PHE A 134 4.59 -3.56 -15.25
CA PHE A 134 3.75 -3.43 -14.06
C PHE A 134 2.27 -3.62 -14.36
N ASN A 135 1.73 -2.88 -15.35
CA ASN A 135 0.33 -2.98 -15.74
C ASN A 135 -0.02 -4.37 -16.30
N ARG A 136 0.91 -5.01 -17.02
CA ARG A 136 0.70 -6.38 -17.49
C ARG A 136 0.59 -7.35 -16.31
N ALA A 137 1.53 -7.32 -15.37
CA ALA A 137 1.49 -8.17 -14.19
C ALA A 137 0.19 -8.00 -13.38
N LEU A 138 -0.26 -6.74 -13.23
CA LEU A 138 -1.50 -6.43 -12.53
C LEU A 138 -2.74 -6.95 -13.30
N ARG A 139 -2.83 -6.73 -14.60
CA ARG A 139 -3.95 -7.23 -15.43
C ARG A 139 -3.99 -8.75 -15.42
N ASP A 140 -2.84 -9.40 -15.68
CA ASP A 140 -2.75 -10.86 -15.67
C ASP A 140 -3.19 -11.45 -14.33
N PHE A 141 -2.90 -10.78 -13.23
CA PHE A 141 -3.36 -11.17 -11.91
C PHE A 141 -4.88 -11.00 -11.75
N LEU A 142 -5.44 -9.83 -12.13
CA LEU A 142 -6.86 -9.53 -12.00
C LEU A 142 -7.73 -10.44 -12.88
N ASP A 143 -7.27 -10.75 -14.09
CA ASP A 143 -8.00 -11.61 -15.03
C ASP A 143 -8.12 -13.07 -14.54
N HIS A 144 -7.19 -13.49 -13.66
CA HIS A 144 -7.19 -14.84 -13.09
C HIS A 144 -7.80 -14.91 -11.68
N LEU A 145 -8.36 -13.80 -11.18
CA LEU A 145 -9.09 -13.84 -9.92
C LEU A 145 -10.37 -14.69 -10.04
N PRO A 146 -10.74 -15.42 -8.97
CA PRO A 146 -12.03 -16.10 -8.92
C PRO A 146 -13.14 -15.07 -9.17
N LYS A 147 -13.98 -15.31 -10.18
CA LYS A 147 -15.17 -14.47 -10.40
C LYS A 147 -16.09 -14.69 -9.21
N HIS A 148 -16.20 -13.70 -8.33
CA HIS A 148 -17.23 -13.71 -7.30
C HIS A 148 -18.59 -13.62 -8.01
N ALA A 149 -19.33 -14.72 -8.02
CA ALA A 149 -20.76 -14.65 -8.25
C ALA A 149 -21.34 -13.78 -7.12
N PRO A 150 -22.08 -12.70 -7.41
CA PRO A 150 -22.72 -11.92 -6.36
C PRO A 150 -23.79 -12.80 -5.71
N LYS A 151 -23.48 -13.35 -4.54
CA LYS A 151 -24.53 -13.89 -3.67
C LYS A 151 -25.21 -12.71 -2.98
N HIS A 152 -26.14 -12.11 -3.69
CA HIS A 152 -27.21 -11.35 -3.07
C HIS A 152 -28.32 -12.32 -2.74
N ASP A 153 -28.15 -13.14 -1.72
CA ASP A 153 -29.27 -13.75 -1.03
C ASP A 153 -29.93 -12.65 -0.20
N HIS A 154 -30.82 -11.91 -0.85
CA HIS A 154 -31.82 -11.15 -0.13
C HIS A 154 -32.74 -12.19 0.52
N ALA A 155 -32.58 -12.39 1.82
CA ALA A 155 -33.58 -13.09 2.60
C ALA A 155 -34.93 -12.43 2.37
N PRO A 156 -36.00 -13.21 2.08
CA PRO A 156 -37.31 -12.63 1.88
C PRO A 156 -37.76 -11.92 3.16
N GLY A 157 -38.17 -10.66 3.00
CA GLY A 157 -38.56 -9.77 4.09
C GLY A 157 -39.61 -10.43 4.99
N HIS A 158 -39.42 -10.27 6.28
CA HIS A 158 -40.42 -10.59 7.29
C HIS A 158 -41.69 -9.84 7.00
N GLY A 159 -42.76 -10.62 6.68
CA GLY A 159 -44.09 -10.10 6.46
C GLY A 159 -44.60 -9.33 7.70
N HIS A 160 -45.12 -8.15 7.44
CA HIS A 160 -45.87 -7.36 8.42
C HIS A 160 -47.06 -8.15 8.88
N ALA A 161 -47.17 -8.45 10.16
CA ALA A 161 -48.37 -8.93 10.80
C ALA A 161 -49.45 -7.82 10.76
N PRO A 162 -50.71 -8.12 10.44
CA PRO A 162 -51.76 -7.13 10.44
C PRO A 162 -52.11 -6.67 11.85
N GLY A 163 -52.25 -5.36 12.03
CA GLY A 163 -52.49 -4.70 13.30
C GLY A 163 -53.80 -5.13 13.97
N HIS A 164 -53.72 -5.30 15.28
CA HIS A 164 -54.88 -5.46 16.13
C HIS A 164 -55.69 -4.18 16.25
N GLY A 165 -57.00 -4.33 16.03
CA GLY A 165 -58.00 -3.27 16.00
C GLY A 165 -58.12 -2.55 17.35
N HIS A 166 -58.46 -1.28 17.24
CA HIS A 166 -58.91 -0.42 18.33
C HIS A 166 -60.32 -0.85 18.78
N ALA A 167 -60.46 -1.12 20.06
CA ALA A 167 -61.78 -1.15 20.73
C ALA A 167 -62.12 0.26 21.24
N PRO A 168 -63.38 0.73 21.11
CA PRO A 168 -63.79 2.04 21.57
C PRO A 168 -64.10 2.01 23.08
N GLY A 169 -63.67 3.09 23.74
CA GLY A 169 -63.78 3.28 25.17
C GLY A 169 -65.20 3.53 25.67
N HIS A 170 -65.31 3.48 26.96
CA HIS A 170 -66.46 3.99 27.72
C HIS A 170 -65.98 5.14 28.58
N GLY A 171 -66.71 6.26 28.48
CA GLY A 171 -66.60 7.39 29.40
C GLY A 171 -67.22 7.05 30.75
N HIS A 172 -66.87 7.87 31.71
CA HIS A 172 -67.77 8.39 32.80
C HIS A 172 -66.95 9.35 33.70
N ALA A 173 -67.66 10.43 33.99
CA ALA A 173 -67.62 11.38 35.06
C ALA A 173 -66.42 12.31 35.19
#